data_b430fe88d60d3bbcbb54ef17265335d1
#
_entry.id   b430fe88d60d3bbcbb54ef17265335d1
#
_cell.length_a   1.000
_cell.length_b   1.000
_cell.length_c   1.000
_cell.angle_alpha   90.00
_cell.angle_beta   90.00
_cell.angle_gamma   90.00
#
_symmetry.space_group_name_H-M   'P 1'
#
loop_
_entity.id
_entity.type
_entity.pdbx_description
1 polymer ?
#
loop_
_entity_poly.entity_id
_entity_poly.type
_entity_poly.pdbx_seq_one_letter_code
_entity_poly.pdbx_strand_id
1 'polypeptide(L)'
;MGNDNLPNRNWQGEYTPEKIKALKKAQRNILYFAENFFYIVNLDSGRETIKLYPAQKRALRAMRDNRFYILLASRQIGKSTLMTIYLLWQACFQKDQRILLVANKEATAIEIFSRIRMAYEELPNWLKPPVKEYAKTSMTLENGSRIGITTTTGTAARGQSVNCVDGETLITLKDKETGRIFNCTMEDLEAELEGGELLPIFLEES
;
A
#
# COMPACT_ATOMS: atom_id res chain seq x y z
N MET A 1 -1.30 -28.51 9.93
CA MET A 1 -0.55 -27.67 10.86
C MET A 1 -0.86 -26.22 10.53
N GLY A 2 -1.38 -25.46 11.49
CA GLY A 2 -1.63 -24.02 11.32
C GLY A 2 -0.31 -23.25 11.23
N ASN A 3 -0.31 -22.15 10.51
CA ASN A 3 0.85 -21.27 10.48
C ASN A 3 0.79 -20.39 11.75
N ASP A 4 1.72 -20.58 12.68
CA ASP A 4 1.78 -19.86 13.96
C ASP A 4 1.94 -18.34 13.80
N ASN A 5 2.33 -17.89 12.61
CA ASN A 5 2.43 -16.48 12.24
C ASN A 5 1.10 -15.87 11.79
N LEU A 6 0.01 -16.67 11.76
CA LEU A 6 -1.34 -16.22 11.40
C LEU A 6 -2.23 -16.31 12.66
N PRO A 7 -2.38 -15.23 13.44
CA PRO A 7 -3.28 -15.25 14.58
C PRO A 7 -4.71 -15.48 14.10
N ASN A 8 -5.38 -16.42 14.75
CA ASN A 8 -6.81 -16.66 14.54
C ASN A 8 -7.64 -15.75 15.47
N ARG A 9 -8.97 -15.75 15.28
CA ARG A 9 -9.92 -14.96 16.07
C ARG A 9 -9.82 -15.19 17.58
N ASN A 10 -9.37 -16.38 18.00
CA ASN A 10 -9.26 -16.77 19.41
C ASN A 10 -7.86 -16.57 19.98
N TRP A 11 -6.97 -15.84 19.26
CA TRP A 11 -5.63 -15.57 19.75
C TRP A 11 -5.70 -14.75 21.04
N GLN A 12 -5.19 -15.33 22.13
CA GLN A 12 -5.13 -14.73 23.48
C GLN A 12 -3.67 -14.41 23.79
N GLY A 13 -3.23 -13.23 23.37
CA GLY A 13 -1.90 -12.74 23.73
C GLY A 13 -1.94 -11.73 24.86
N GLU A 14 -0.87 -11.65 25.64
CA GLU A 14 -0.74 -10.63 26.66
C GLU A 14 -0.48 -9.25 26.04
N TYR A 15 -1.33 -8.29 26.37
CA TYR A 15 -1.16 -6.88 26.05
C TYR A 15 -0.56 -6.14 27.24
N THR A 16 0.76 -5.97 27.26
CA THR A 16 1.43 -5.13 28.26
C THR A 16 1.19 -3.65 27.96
N PRO A 17 1.31 -2.75 28.97
CA PRO A 17 1.19 -1.30 28.76
C PRO A 17 2.12 -0.77 27.64
N GLU A 18 3.34 -1.33 27.53
CA GLU A 18 4.31 -0.97 26.49
C GLU A 18 3.80 -1.38 25.08
N LYS A 19 3.26 -2.60 24.93
CA LYS A 19 2.67 -3.08 23.66
C LYS A 19 1.48 -2.21 23.25
N ILE A 20 0.61 -1.85 24.18
CA ILE A 20 -0.53 -0.95 23.93
C ILE A 20 -0.05 0.45 23.47
N LYS A 21 0.99 0.99 24.11
CA LYS A 21 1.58 2.27 23.72
C LYS A 21 2.20 2.20 22.33
N ALA A 22 2.93 1.12 22.03
CA ALA A 22 3.53 0.89 20.72
C ALA A 22 2.47 0.72 19.64
N LEU A 23 1.39 -0.03 19.88
CA LEU A 23 0.25 -0.21 18.99
C LEU A 23 -0.39 1.15 18.63
N LYS A 24 -0.73 1.96 19.64
CA LYS A 24 -1.31 3.30 19.42
C LYS A 24 -0.38 4.22 18.63
N LYS A 25 0.94 4.12 18.85
CA LYS A 25 1.94 4.90 18.14
C LYS A 25 2.06 4.43 16.69
N ALA A 26 2.09 3.12 16.44
CA ALA A 26 2.12 2.53 15.11
C ALA A 26 0.87 2.89 14.29
N GLN A 27 -0.32 2.85 14.90
CA GLN A 27 -1.58 3.25 14.29
C GLN A 27 -1.58 4.72 13.83
N ARG A 28 -0.99 5.62 14.63
CA ARG A 28 -0.98 7.06 14.34
C ARG A 28 0.16 7.50 13.43
N ASN A 29 1.23 6.72 13.37
CA ASN A 29 2.46 7.11 12.68
C ASN A 29 2.99 5.97 11.82
N ILE A 30 2.73 6.07 10.49
CA ILE A 30 3.19 5.10 9.51
C ILE A 30 4.72 4.96 9.47
N LEU A 31 5.47 6.03 9.74
CA LEU A 31 6.94 5.95 9.77
C LEU A 31 7.43 5.16 10.98
N TYR A 32 6.79 5.35 12.14
CA TYR A 32 7.09 4.55 13.32
C TYR A 32 6.76 3.07 13.09
N PHE A 33 5.62 2.78 12.46
CA PHE A 33 5.27 1.42 12.06
C PHE A 33 6.34 0.82 11.15
N ALA A 34 6.70 1.52 10.08
CA ALA A 34 7.69 1.04 9.12
C ALA A 34 9.05 0.76 9.77
N GLU A 35 9.61 1.73 10.50
CA GLU A 35 10.98 1.63 11.04
C GLU A 35 11.12 0.70 12.26
N ASN A 36 10.00 0.27 12.89
CA ASN A 36 10.05 -0.63 14.06
C ASN A 36 9.48 -2.01 13.81
N PHE A 37 8.60 -2.19 12.82
CA PHE A 37 7.87 -3.44 12.64
C PHE A 37 7.88 -3.99 11.23
N PHE A 38 8.38 -3.22 10.25
CA PHE A 38 8.47 -3.71 8.88
C PHE A 38 9.89 -4.20 8.58
N TYR A 39 9.98 -5.48 8.22
CA TYR A 39 11.26 -6.14 7.93
C TYR A 39 11.48 -6.23 6.43
N ILE A 40 12.73 -6.10 6.04
CA ILE A 40 13.23 -6.37 4.69
C ILE A 40 14.32 -7.43 4.77
N VAL A 41 14.52 -8.17 3.68
CA VAL A 41 15.64 -9.08 3.53
C VAL A 41 16.72 -8.37 2.76
N ASN A 42 17.82 -8.09 3.41
CA ASN A 42 19.04 -7.58 2.80
C ASN A 42 19.93 -8.78 2.42
N LEU A 43 20.54 -8.74 1.24
CA LEU A 43 21.39 -9.83 0.75
C LEU A 43 22.64 -10.04 1.60
N ASP A 44 23.15 -8.97 2.21
CA ASP A 44 24.40 -8.99 2.99
C ASP A 44 24.15 -9.24 4.49
N SER A 45 23.12 -8.59 5.07
CA SER A 45 22.83 -8.61 6.51
C SER A 45 21.66 -9.50 6.90
N GLY A 46 20.96 -10.09 5.93
CA GLY A 46 19.80 -10.92 6.19
C GLY A 46 18.56 -10.09 6.51
N ARG A 47 17.79 -10.52 7.51
CA ARG A 47 16.54 -9.87 7.93
C ARG A 47 16.83 -8.68 8.84
N GLU A 48 16.38 -7.49 8.44
CA GLU A 48 16.52 -6.27 9.25
C GLU A 48 15.29 -5.35 9.12
N THR A 49 15.09 -4.46 10.09
CA THR A 49 14.05 -3.43 10.00
C THR A 49 14.44 -2.39 8.96
N ILE A 50 13.46 -1.94 8.18
CA ILE A 50 13.74 -0.96 7.12
C ILE A 50 14.21 0.38 7.71
N LYS A 51 15.26 0.93 7.11
CA LYS A 51 15.71 2.32 7.35
C LYS A 51 15.28 3.18 6.18
N LEU A 52 14.27 4.02 6.40
CA LEU A 52 13.69 4.84 5.34
C LEU A 52 14.57 6.06 5.03
N TYR A 53 14.85 6.25 3.75
CA TYR A 53 15.49 7.48 3.25
C TYR A 53 14.55 8.69 3.37
N PRO A 54 15.06 9.93 3.42
CA PRO A 54 14.23 11.15 3.52
C PRO A 54 13.14 11.24 2.43
N ALA A 55 13.45 10.86 1.19
CA ALA A 55 12.49 10.84 0.08
C ALA A 55 11.36 9.82 0.32
N GLN A 56 11.70 8.61 0.80
CA GLN A 56 10.72 7.58 1.14
C GLN A 56 9.81 8.01 2.30
N LYS A 57 10.36 8.69 3.31
CA LYS A 57 9.56 9.26 4.42
C LYS A 57 8.57 10.31 3.93
N ARG A 58 9.00 11.17 2.99
CA ARG A 58 8.09 12.15 2.36
C ARG A 58 6.99 11.46 1.58
N ALA A 59 7.32 10.46 0.77
CA ALA A 59 6.36 9.68 0.00
C ALA A 59 5.30 9.00 0.89
N LEU A 60 5.71 8.30 1.95
CA LEU A 60 4.76 7.64 2.87
C LEU A 60 3.84 8.63 3.59
N ARG A 61 4.34 9.83 3.95
CA ARG A 61 3.47 10.87 4.52
C ARG A 61 2.48 11.38 3.48
N ALA A 62 2.94 11.65 2.27
CA ALA A 62 2.08 12.13 1.19
C ALA A 62 0.99 11.10 0.83
N MET A 63 1.32 9.80 0.76
CA MET A 63 0.35 8.72 0.55
C MET A 63 -0.69 8.64 1.68
N ARG A 64 -0.32 8.90 2.92
CA ARG A 64 -1.24 8.92 4.06
C ARG A 64 -2.15 10.14 4.07
N ASP A 65 -1.61 11.30 3.71
CA ASP A 65 -2.26 12.60 3.91
C ASP A 65 -3.12 13.03 2.70
N ASN A 66 -2.96 12.38 1.54
CA ASN A 66 -3.69 12.70 0.32
C ASN A 66 -4.54 11.53 -0.14
N ARG A 67 -5.76 11.82 -0.59
CA ARG A 67 -6.68 10.83 -1.15
C ARG A 67 -6.14 10.23 -2.46
N PHE A 68 -5.56 11.08 -3.30
CA PHE A 68 -4.94 10.69 -4.56
C PHE A 68 -3.45 11.00 -4.49
N TYR A 69 -2.63 10.05 -4.92
CA TYR A 69 -1.18 10.21 -4.89
C TYR A 69 -0.54 9.47 -6.06
N ILE A 70 0.23 10.19 -6.85
CA ILE A 70 1.04 9.65 -7.94
C ILE A 70 2.50 9.65 -7.49
N LEU A 71 3.14 8.48 -7.49
CA LEU A 71 4.57 8.34 -7.16
C LEU A 71 5.38 8.14 -8.42
N LEU A 72 5.90 9.24 -8.97
CA LEU A 72 6.91 9.19 -10.02
C LEU A 72 8.29 9.06 -9.39
N ALA A 73 8.99 7.98 -9.68
CA ALA A 73 10.29 7.71 -9.10
C ALA A 73 11.10 6.75 -9.97
N SER A 74 12.42 6.94 -10.00
CA SER A 74 13.37 6.06 -10.72
C SER A 74 13.24 4.59 -10.30
N ARG A 75 13.77 3.69 -11.12
CA ARG A 75 13.87 2.26 -10.75
C ARG A 75 14.70 2.09 -9.48
N GLN A 76 14.44 1.02 -8.73
CA GLN A 76 15.18 0.60 -7.52
C GLN A 76 15.11 1.55 -6.29
N ILE A 77 14.27 2.58 -6.30
CA ILE A 77 14.06 3.47 -5.14
C ILE A 77 13.18 2.83 -4.04
N GLY A 78 12.72 1.59 -4.24
CA GLY A 78 11.88 0.90 -3.28
C GLY A 78 10.38 1.20 -3.39
N LYS A 79 9.86 1.59 -4.58
CA LYS A 79 8.42 1.87 -4.80
C LYS A 79 7.52 0.76 -4.27
N SER A 80 7.78 -0.48 -4.67
CA SER A 80 6.98 -1.64 -4.24
C SER A 80 7.03 -1.86 -2.73
N THR A 81 8.17 -1.59 -2.10
CA THR A 81 8.32 -1.67 -0.63
C THR A 81 7.48 -0.59 0.06
N LEU A 82 7.51 0.65 -0.44
CA LEU A 82 6.70 1.74 0.11
C LEU A 82 5.20 1.44 -0.02
N MET A 83 4.77 0.91 -1.18
CA MET A 83 3.40 0.46 -1.42
C MET A 83 3.01 -0.64 -0.43
N THR A 84 3.87 -1.67 -0.25
CA THR A 84 3.63 -2.75 0.71
C THR A 84 3.46 -2.21 2.13
N ILE A 85 4.32 -1.28 2.57
CA ILE A 85 4.23 -0.65 3.89
C ILE A 85 2.88 0.08 4.05
N TYR A 86 2.53 0.90 3.06
CA TYR A 86 1.31 1.72 3.11
C TYR A 86 0.05 0.86 3.13
N LEU A 87 -0.07 -0.09 2.21
CA LEU A 87 -1.26 -0.96 2.10
C LEU A 87 -1.42 -1.86 3.34
N LEU A 88 -0.31 -2.40 3.85
CA LEU A 88 -0.33 -3.20 5.07
C LEU A 88 -0.72 -2.36 6.29
N TRP A 89 -0.15 -1.17 6.43
CA TRP A 89 -0.51 -0.24 7.50
C TRP A 89 -1.98 0.14 7.44
N GLN A 90 -2.49 0.48 6.27
CA GLN A 90 -3.90 0.83 6.06
C GLN A 90 -4.81 -0.36 6.42
N ALA A 91 -4.51 -1.56 5.93
CA ALA A 91 -5.31 -2.75 6.22
C ALA A 91 -5.31 -3.13 7.70
N CYS A 92 -4.18 -2.98 8.39
CA CYS A 92 -4.06 -3.35 9.81
C CYS A 92 -4.72 -2.35 10.76
N PHE A 93 -4.60 -1.05 10.48
CA PHE A 93 -4.97 0.00 11.44
C PHE A 93 -6.21 0.80 11.08
N GLN A 94 -6.71 0.69 9.85
CA GLN A 94 -8.01 1.22 9.45
C GLN A 94 -9.04 0.09 9.38
N LYS A 95 -10.31 0.39 9.72
CA LYS A 95 -11.40 -0.59 9.65
C LYS A 95 -12.04 -0.59 8.28
N ASP A 96 -12.54 -1.75 7.87
CA ASP A 96 -13.39 -1.93 6.69
C ASP A 96 -12.77 -1.43 5.37
N GLN A 97 -11.44 -1.48 5.26
CA GLN A 97 -10.75 -1.05 4.05
C GLN A 97 -10.87 -2.09 2.95
N ARG A 98 -11.27 -1.65 1.76
CA ARG A 98 -11.27 -2.46 0.54
C ARG A 98 -10.14 -2.03 -0.37
N ILE A 99 -9.04 -2.78 -0.32
CA ILE A 99 -7.82 -2.49 -1.05
C ILE A 99 -7.74 -3.43 -2.24
N LEU A 100 -7.71 -2.87 -3.45
CA LEU A 100 -7.50 -3.61 -4.67
C LEU A 100 -6.17 -3.19 -5.30
N LEU A 101 -5.29 -4.15 -5.48
CA LEU A 101 -4.02 -3.97 -6.15
C LEU A 101 -4.18 -4.41 -7.59
N VAL A 102 -3.99 -3.47 -8.51
CA VAL A 102 -4.09 -3.70 -9.95
C VAL A 102 -2.71 -3.67 -10.57
N ALA A 103 -2.40 -4.61 -11.44
CA ALA A 103 -1.16 -4.63 -12.20
C ALA A 103 -1.42 -5.11 -13.64
N ASN A 104 -0.60 -4.65 -14.57
CA ASN A 104 -0.70 -5.01 -15.99
C ASN A 104 -0.49 -6.52 -16.25
N LYS A 105 0.22 -7.22 -15.37
CA LYS A 105 0.46 -8.68 -15.44
C LYS A 105 0.08 -9.34 -14.14
N GLU A 106 -0.63 -10.46 -14.22
CA GLU A 106 -1.04 -11.26 -13.05
C GLU A 106 0.16 -11.68 -12.18
N ALA A 107 1.25 -12.10 -12.81
CA ALA A 107 2.47 -12.48 -12.11
C ALA A 107 3.01 -11.34 -11.24
N THR A 108 2.98 -10.10 -11.74
CA THR A 108 3.41 -8.91 -10.99
C THR A 108 2.48 -8.62 -9.80
N ALA A 109 1.15 -8.72 -10.01
CA ALA A 109 0.18 -8.56 -8.93
C ALA A 109 0.39 -9.60 -7.82
N ILE A 110 0.58 -10.88 -8.20
CA ILE A 110 0.85 -11.97 -7.26
C ILE A 110 2.16 -11.73 -6.51
N GLU A 111 3.21 -11.27 -7.18
CA GLU A 111 4.51 -10.99 -6.54
C GLU A 111 4.38 -9.89 -5.49
N ILE A 112 3.75 -8.75 -5.82
CA ILE A 112 3.55 -7.66 -4.87
C ILE A 112 2.67 -8.12 -3.69
N PHE A 113 1.61 -8.88 -3.97
CA PHE A 113 0.74 -9.40 -2.94
C PHE A 113 1.45 -10.41 -2.02
N SER A 114 2.33 -11.25 -2.57
CA SER A 114 3.14 -12.17 -1.77
C SER A 114 4.05 -11.43 -0.78
N ARG A 115 4.60 -10.26 -1.18
CA ARG A 115 5.38 -9.39 -0.29
C ARG A 115 4.52 -8.82 0.85
N ILE A 116 3.26 -8.44 0.56
CA ILE A 116 2.32 -7.98 1.60
C ILE A 116 2.02 -9.11 2.59
N ARG A 117 1.79 -10.34 2.09
CA ARG A 117 1.55 -11.51 2.94
C ARG A 117 2.75 -11.82 3.83
N MET A 118 3.95 -11.88 3.27
CA MET A 118 5.17 -12.09 4.04
C MET A 118 5.35 -11.01 5.11
N ALA A 119 5.19 -9.75 4.74
CA ALA A 119 5.30 -8.64 5.69
C ALA A 119 4.23 -8.72 6.80
N TYR A 120 3.01 -9.16 6.48
CA TYR A 120 1.96 -9.39 7.47
C TYR A 120 2.33 -10.54 8.43
N GLU A 121 2.83 -11.67 7.92
CA GLU A 121 3.26 -12.81 8.73
C GLU A 121 4.37 -12.42 9.72
N GLU A 122 5.27 -11.54 9.27
CA GLU A 122 6.39 -11.03 10.05
C GLU A 122 6.01 -10.07 11.19
N LEU A 123 4.83 -9.44 11.13
CA LEU A 123 4.35 -8.56 12.19
C LEU A 123 4.09 -9.34 13.49
N PRO A 124 4.39 -8.77 14.65
CA PRO A 124 4.01 -9.36 15.93
C PRO A 124 2.50 -9.59 16.02
N ASN A 125 2.07 -10.74 16.55
CA ASN A 125 0.66 -11.09 16.66
C ASN A 125 -0.19 -10.09 17.46
N TRP A 126 0.41 -9.39 18.43
CA TRP A 126 -0.26 -8.35 19.21
C TRP A 126 -0.47 -7.04 18.42
N LEU A 127 0.23 -6.86 17.29
CA LEU A 127 0.18 -5.62 16.49
C LEU A 127 -0.83 -5.72 15.34
N LYS A 128 -1.08 -6.91 14.82
CA LYS A 128 -1.87 -7.16 13.62
C LYS A 128 -3.26 -7.72 13.94
N PRO A 129 -4.32 -7.34 13.19
CA PRO A 129 -5.63 -7.99 13.30
C PRO A 129 -5.55 -9.46 12.90
N PRO A 130 -6.33 -10.37 13.51
CA PRO A 130 -6.42 -11.75 13.06
C PRO A 130 -6.91 -11.87 11.62
N VAL A 131 -6.54 -12.99 10.97
CA VAL A 131 -6.96 -13.30 9.61
C VAL A 131 -8.30 -14.05 9.64
N LYS A 132 -9.23 -13.62 8.80
CA LYS A 132 -10.49 -14.31 8.52
C LYS A 132 -10.39 -15.24 7.31
N GLU A 133 -9.77 -14.73 6.24
CA GLU A 133 -9.49 -15.47 5.01
C GLU A 133 -8.06 -15.21 4.54
N TYR A 134 -7.37 -16.26 4.08
CA TYR A 134 -6.00 -16.17 3.62
C TYR A 134 -5.80 -17.00 2.34
N ALA A 135 -5.97 -16.38 1.19
CA ALA A 135 -5.87 -17.02 -0.12
C ALA A 135 -4.63 -16.54 -0.89
N LYS A 136 -4.36 -17.14 -2.04
CA LYS A 136 -3.24 -16.78 -2.91
C LYS A 136 -3.37 -15.36 -3.49
N THR A 137 -4.61 -14.90 -3.71
CA THR A 137 -4.91 -13.65 -4.40
C THR A 137 -5.70 -12.65 -3.55
N SER A 138 -6.06 -13.03 -2.32
CA SER A 138 -6.78 -12.15 -1.40
C SER A 138 -6.51 -12.49 0.06
N MET A 139 -6.63 -11.50 0.91
CA MET A 139 -6.54 -11.62 2.37
C MET A 139 -7.64 -10.77 3.00
N THR A 140 -8.42 -11.36 3.90
CA THR A 140 -9.44 -10.66 4.68
C THR A 140 -9.07 -10.71 6.16
N LEU A 141 -9.09 -9.57 6.82
CA LEU A 141 -8.78 -9.42 8.25
C LEU A 141 -10.06 -9.32 9.09
N GLU A 142 -9.99 -9.66 10.36
CA GLU A 142 -11.12 -9.59 11.30
C GLU A 142 -11.61 -8.15 11.58
N ASN A 143 -10.78 -7.13 11.29
CA ASN A 143 -11.21 -5.72 11.35
C ASN A 143 -12.07 -5.27 10.15
N GLY A 144 -12.48 -6.21 9.28
CA GLY A 144 -13.27 -5.96 8.08
C GLY A 144 -12.46 -5.58 6.83
N SER A 145 -11.16 -5.33 6.98
CA SER A 145 -10.32 -4.94 5.86
C SER A 145 -10.01 -6.12 4.95
N ARG A 146 -10.02 -5.88 3.63
CA ARG A 146 -9.69 -6.86 2.60
C ARG A 146 -8.68 -6.28 1.62
N ILE A 147 -7.65 -7.07 1.31
CA ILE A 147 -6.71 -6.81 0.24
C ILE A 147 -6.93 -7.88 -0.83
N GLY A 148 -7.11 -7.47 -2.08
CA GLY A 148 -7.21 -8.36 -3.23
C GLY A 148 -6.33 -7.88 -4.36
N ILE A 149 -6.06 -8.77 -5.32
CA ILE A 149 -5.33 -8.45 -6.53
C ILE A 149 -6.18 -8.72 -7.77
N THR A 150 -5.93 -7.95 -8.81
CA THR A 150 -6.52 -8.16 -10.13
C THR A 150 -5.56 -7.66 -11.22
N THR A 151 -5.91 -7.94 -12.48
CA THR A 151 -5.20 -7.42 -13.64
C THR A 151 -6.00 -6.33 -14.33
N THR A 152 -5.35 -5.50 -15.14
CA THR A 152 -5.96 -4.39 -15.91
C THR A 152 -6.89 -4.84 -17.04
N THR A 153 -7.35 -6.10 -17.06
CA THR A 153 -8.40 -6.51 -17.99
C THR A 153 -9.67 -5.73 -17.68
N GLY A 154 -10.21 -5.00 -18.66
CA GLY A 154 -11.23 -3.93 -18.58
C GLY A 154 -12.57 -4.25 -17.89
N THR A 155 -12.68 -5.34 -17.16
CA THR A 155 -13.84 -5.74 -16.35
C THR A 155 -13.50 -5.93 -14.86
N ALA A 156 -12.22 -5.90 -14.49
CA ALA A 156 -11.76 -6.35 -13.18
C ALA A 156 -12.20 -5.47 -12.00
N ALA A 157 -12.37 -4.16 -12.22
CA ALA A 157 -12.78 -3.21 -11.17
C ALA A 157 -14.28 -2.85 -11.24
N ARG A 158 -15.01 -3.32 -12.26
CA ARG A 158 -16.44 -2.99 -12.42
C ARG A 158 -17.27 -3.58 -11.29
N GLY A 159 -18.02 -2.73 -10.58
CA GLY A 159 -18.90 -3.13 -9.49
C GLY A 159 -18.22 -3.31 -8.12
N GLN A 160 -16.93 -3.02 -7.99
CA GLN A 160 -16.24 -3.01 -6.69
C GLN A 160 -16.05 -1.58 -6.19
N SER A 161 -16.53 -1.28 -5.01
CA SER A 161 -16.16 -0.04 -4.30
C SER A 161 -14.76 -0.22 -3.73
N VAL A 162 -13.76 0.39 -4.36
CA VAL A 162 -12.35 0.27 -3.97
C VAL A 162 -11.74 1.64 -3.70
N ASN A 163 -10.73 1.67 -2.84
CA ASN A 163 -10.01 2.89 -2.47
C ASN A 163 -8.77 3.13 -3.37
N CYS A 164 -8.69 2.46 -4.52
CA CYS A 164 -7.56 2.55 -5.45
C CYS A 164 -8.04 2.73 -6.91
N VAL A 165 -7.24 3.40 -7.73
CA VAL A 165 -7.51 3.73 -9.15
C VAL A 165 -6.55 2.95 -10.02
N ASP A 166 -7.00 2.48 -11.20
CA ASP A 166 -6.15 1.80 -12.18
C ASP A 166 -5.58 2.77 -13.24
N GLY A 167 -4.69 2.25 -14.11
CA GLY A 167 -4.02 3.03 -15.15
C GLY A 167 -4.93 3.59 -16.25
N GLU A 168 -6.11 2.99 -16.47
CA GLU A 168 -7.11 3.43 -17.44
C GLU A 168 -8.09 4.47 -16.88
N THR A 169 -7.99 4.80 -15.59
CA THR A 169 -8.86 5.80 -14.97
C THR A 169 -8.62 7.16 -15.58
N LEU A 170 -9.68 7.79 -16.08
CA LEU A 170 -9.65 9.17 -16.54
C LEU A 170 -9.45 10.09 -15.33
N ILE A 171 -8.40 10.87 -15.39
CA ILE A 171 -8.10 11.93 -14.42
C ILE A 171 -8.27 13.28 -15.11
N THR A 172 -8.80 14.23 -14.36
CA THR A 172 -8.93 15.61 -14.83
C THR A 172 -7.75 16.41 -14.31
N LEU A 173 -6.99 16.98 -15.20
CA LEU A 173 -5.81 17.78 -14.90
C LEU A 173 -6.05 19.23 -15.27
N LYS A 174 -5.46 20.16 -14.52
CA LYS A 174 -5.45 21.58 -14.84
C LYS A 174 -4.02 22.05 -14.98
N ASP A 175 -3.70 22.57 -16.12
CA ASP A 175 -2.43 23.24 -16.37
C ASP A 175 -2.35 24.52 -15.53
N LYS A 176 -1.31 24.66 -14.75
CA LYS A 176 -1.14 25.76 -13.79
C LYS A 176 -0.82 27.09 -14.46
N GLU A 177 -0.14 27.07 -15.60
CA GLU A 177 0.29 28.28 -16.31
C GLU A 177 -0.82 28.80 -17.22
N THR A 178 -1.47 27.89 -17.95
CA THR A 178 -2.50 28.26 -18.92
C THR A 178 -3.93 28.19 -18.39
N GLY A 179 -4.13 27.51 -17.23
CA GLY A 179 -5.46 27.26 -16.65
C GLY A 179 -6.30 26.26 -17.46
N ARG A 180 -5.74 25.63 -18.48
CA ARG A 180 -6.44 24.67 -19.35
C ARG A 180 -6.75 23.39 -18.58
N ILE A 181 -7.98 22.93 -18.68
CA ILE A 181 -8.45 21.66 -18.11
C ILE A 181 -8.48 20.61 -19.21
N PHE A 182 -7.92 19.43 -18.96
CA PHE A 182 -7.95 18.30 -19.87
C PHE A 182 -8.08 16.97 -19.10
N ASN A 183 -8.63 15.96 -19.76
CA ASN A 183 -8.74 14.62 -19.22
C ASN A 183 -7.73 13.73 -19.93
N CYS A 184 -7.00 12.93 -19.16
CA CYS A 184 -6.12 11.90 -19.68
C CYS A 184 -6.23 10.63 -18.83
N THR A 185 -5.78 9.51 -19.37
CA THR A 185 -5.63 8.31 -18.55
C THR A 185 -4.32 8.38 -17.75
N MET A 186 -4.21 7.56 -16.72
CA MET A 186 -2.96 7.43 -15.96
C MET A 186 -1.81 6.93 -16.86
N GLU A 187 -2.14 6.11 -17.86
CA GLU A 187 -1.19 5.56 -18.82
C GLU A 187 -0.69 6.64 -19.79
N ASP A 188 -1.59 7.50 -20.28
CA ASP A 188 -1.24 8.65 -21.13
C ASP A 188 -0.35 9.64 -20.35
N LEU A 189 -0.65 9.88 -19.07
CA LEU A 189 0.15 10.73 -18.21
C LEU A 189 1.58 10.18 -18.01
N GLU A 190 1.71 8.87 -17.85
CA GLU A 190 3.02 8.23 -17.71
C GLU A 190 3.84 8.36 -19.00
N ALA A 191 3.21 8.20 -20.18
CA ALA A 191 3.85 8.35 -21.47
C ALA A 191 4.33 9.81 -21.73
N GLU A 192 3.53 10.82 -21.35
CA GLU A 192 3.94 12.23 -21.46
C GLU A 192 5.11 12.58 -20.52
N LEU A 193 5.12 12.02 -19.31
CA LEU A 193 6.18 12.25 -18.33
C LEU A 193 7.49 11.55 -18.71
N GLU A 194 7.44 10.41 -19.40
CA GLU A 194 8.63 9.75 -19.97
C GLU A 194 9.22 10.50 -21.16
N GLY A 195 8.40 11.28 -21.89
CA GLY A 195 8.82 12.13 -23.00
C GLY A 195 9.62 13.38 -22.61
N GLY A 196 9.77 13.68 -21.32
CA GLY A 196 10.69 14.71 -20.79
C GLY A 196 10.17 16.14 -20.79
N GLU A 197 8.92 16.41 -21.15
CA GLU A 197 8.26 17.71 -20.95
C GLU A 197 7.50 17.72 -19.63
N LEU A 198 8.18 18.14 -18.57
CA LEU A 198 7.58 18.37 -17.25
C LEU A 198 6.69 19.61 -17.28
N LEU A 199 5.42 19.44 -17.56
CA LEU A 199 4.41 20.43 -17.18
C LEU A 199 4.13 20.27 -15.67
N PRO A 200 4.06 21.34 -14.88
CA PRO A 200 3.70 21.26 -13.47
C PRO A 200 2.22 20.91 -13.30
N ILE A 201 1.95 19.63 -13.10
CA ILE A 201 0.60 19.07 -13.01
C ILE A 201 0.16 19.04 -11.56
N PHE A 202 -0.99 19.64 -11.24
CA PHE A 202 -1.62 19.59 -9.93
C PHE A 202 -3.05 19.05 -10.04
N LEU A 203 -3.39 18.10 -9.17
CA LEU A 203 -4.76 17.63 -8.99
C LEU A 203 -5.52 18.65 -8.13
N GLU A 204 -6.57 19.26 -8.65
CA GLU A 204 -7.53 20.00 -7.84
C GLU A 204 -8.61 19.03 -7.35
N GLU A 205 -8.90 19.07 -6.05
CA GLU A 205 -10.07 18.40 -5.48
C GLU A 205 -11.35 19.10 -5.95
N SER A 206 -12.27 18.36 -6.54
CA SER A 206 -13.65 18.78 -6.84
C SER A 206 -14.59 18.32 -5.74
#